data_4b65eae86196a5269d3ac63e82efa486
#
_entry.id   4b65eae86196a5269d3ac63e82efa486
#
_cell.length_a   1.000
_cell.length_b   1.000
_cell.length_c   1.000
_cell.angle_alpha   90.00
_cell.angle_beta   90.00
_cell.angle_gamma   90.00
#
_symmetry.space_group_name_H-M   'P 1'
#
loop_
_entity.id
_entity.type
_entity.pdbx_description
1 polymer ?
#
loop_
_entity_poly.entity_id
_entity_poly.type
_entity_poly.pdbx_seq_one_letter_code
_entity_poly.pdbx_strand_id
1 'polypeptide(L)'
;MAMMLLARSLRSPLAVGAAAFSSAPAASAAAAAAAAERAILDGPRNDWSRPEIQAVYDSPLLDLLFHGAQVHRNVHKFREVQQCTLLSIKTGGCSEDCSYCPQSSRYNTGLKAQKLMNKDAILEAAIKAKEAGSTRFCMGAAWRETIGRKTNFNQILEYVKEIRGMGMEVCCTLGMIEKQQAEELKKAGLTAYNHNLDTSREYYPNIITTRSYDDRLQTLQHVREAGISICSGGIIGLGEAEEDRVGLLHTLATLPTHPESVPINALVAVKGTPLEDQKV
;
A
#
# COMPACT_ATOMS: atom_id res chain seq x y z
N MET A 1 -77.91 20.04 -0.07
CA MET A 1 -76.81 20.68 0.67
C MET A 1 -75.56 20.00 0.28
N ALA A 2 -74.80 20.54 -0.68
CA ALA A 2 -73.62 20.00 -1.22
C ALA A 2 -72.37 20.77 -0.70
N MET A 3 -71.43 20.09 -0.05
CA MET A 3 -70.18 20.67 0.38
C MET A 3 -69.11 20.35 -0.68
N MET A 4 -68.78 21.39 -1.44
CA MET A 4 -67.61 21.32 -2.38
C MET A 4 -66.30 21.50 -1.60
N LEU A 5 -65.45 20.48 -1.57
CA LEU A 5 -64.04 20.54 -1.07
C LEU A 5 -63.14 20.89 -2.25
N LEU A 6 -62.54 22.09 -2.19
CA LEU A 6 -61.49 22.55 -3.07
C LEU A 6 -60.13 21.84 -2.67
N ALA A 7 -59.67 20.91 -3.47
CA ALA A 7 -58.32 20.42 -3.38
C ALA A 7 -57.38 21.36 -4.14
N ARG A 8 -56.58 22.15 -3.41
CA ARG A 8 -55.46 22.90 -3.98
C ARG A 8 -54.26 21.93 -4.15
N SER A 9 -53.95 21.65 -5.40
CA SER A 9 -52.75 20.95 -5.80
C SER A 9 -51.53 21.87 -5.62
N LEU A 10 -50.69 21.58 -4.61
CA LEU A 10 -49.35 22.14 -4.51
C LEU A 10 -48.42 21.20 -5.32
N ARG A 11 -48.17 21.53 -6.57
CA ARG A 11 -47.07 20.98 -7.35
C ARG A 11 -45.89 21.90 -7.17
N SER A 12 -44.97 21.56 -6.27
CA SER A 12 -43.57 22.03 -6.31
C SER A 12 -42.78 21.12 -7.25
N PRO A 13 -42.14 21.64 -8.28
CA PRO A 13 -41.21 20.85 -9.03
C PRO A 13 -39.95 20.73 -8.18
N LEU A 14 -39.74 19.57 -7.54
CA LEU A 14 -38.38 19.16 -7.11
C LEU A 14 -37.56 19.01 -8.39
N ALA A 15 -36.76 20.03 -8.67
CA ALA A 15 -35.66 19.90 -9.60
C ALA A 15 -34.67 18.88 -8.99
N VAL A 16 -34.87 17.60 -9.29
CA VAL A 16 -33.82 16.58 -9.13
C VAL A 16 -32.75 16.99 -10.13
N GLY A 17 -31.70 17.66 -9.64
CA GLY A 17 -30.48 17.85 -10.40
C GLY A 17 -29.99 16.45 -10.83
N ALA A 18 -30.11 16.20 -12.12
CA ALA A 18 -29.44 15.03 -12.70
C ALA A 18 -27.97 15.23 -12.45
N ALA A 19 -27.44 14.57 -11.41
CA ALA A 19 -26.02 14.32 -11.31
C ALA A 19 -25.66 13.61 -12.62
N ALA A 20 -24.85 14.26 -13.44
CA ALA A 20 -24.28 13.62 -14.62
C ALA A 20 -23.44 12.46 -14.13
N PHE A 21 -24.02 11.26 -14.12
CA PHE A 21 -23.22 10.05 -14.03
C PHE A 21 -22.32 10.07 -15.26
N SER A 22 -21.05 10.27 -15.05
CA SER A 22 -20.03 10.05 -16.06
C SER A 22 -20.21 8.60 -16.55
N SER A 23 -20.84 8.44 -17.70
CA SER A 23 -20.90 7.14 -18.37
C SER A 23 -19.50 6.86 -18.89
N ALA A 24 -18.71 6.09 -18.13
CA ALA A 24 -17.51 5.48 -18.70
C ALA A 24 -17.89 4.81 -20.02
N PRO A 25 -17.10 4.91 -21.07
CA PRO A 25 -17.43 4.33 -22.35
C PRO A 25 -17.67 2.82 -22.17
N ALA A 26 -18.68 2.25 -22.84
CA ALA A 26 -19.04 0.84 -22.77
C ALA A 26 -17.84 -0.11 -23.02
N ALA A 27 -16.82 0.39 -23.74
CA ALA A 27 -15.58 -0.31 -23.99
C ALA A 27 -14.73 -0.56 -22.70
N SER A 28 -14.74 0.35 -21.71
CA SER A 28 -13.97 0.17 -20.47
C SER A 28 -14.63 -0.85 -19.54
N ALA A 29 -15.96 -0.85 -19.43
CA ALA A 29 -16.68 -1.87 -18.66
C ALA A 29 -16.48 -3.28 -19.23
N ALA A 30 -16.51 -3.42 -20.56
CA ALA A 30 -16.21 -4.68 -21.24
C ALA A 30 -14.75 -5.13 -21.02
N ALA A 31 -13.80 -4.18 -20.98
CA ALA A 31 -12.40 -4.48 -20.72
C ALA A 31 -12.18 -5.01 -19.28
N ALA A 32 -12.82 -4.42 -18.27
CA ALA A 32 -12.76 -4.89 -16.88
C ALA A 32 -13.35 -6.30 -16.73
N ALA A 33 -14.50 -6.57 -17.34
CA ALA A 33 -15.12 -7.90 -17.34
C ALA A 33 -14.22 -8.96 -17.99
N ALA A 34 -13.68 -8.68 -19.18
CA ALA A 34 -12.77 -9.58 -19.88
C ALA A 34 -11.46 -9.82 -19.10
N ALA A 35 -10.94 -8.78 -18.42
CA ALA A 35 -9.75 -8.91 -17.59
C ALA A 35 -10.02 -9.81 -16.37
N ALA A 36 -11.16 -9.66 -15.70
CA ALA A 36 -11.57 -10.49 -14.57
C ALA A 36 -11.75 -11.95 -14.97
N GLU A 37 -12.43 -12.20 -16.11
CA GLU A 37 -12.65 -13.55 -16.64
C GLU A 37 -11.31 -14.24 -16.94
N ARG A 38 -10.40 -13.59 -17.62
CA ARG A 38 -9.05 -14.12 -17.88
C ARG A 38 -8.29 -14.41 -16.59
N ALA A 39 -8.32 -13.49 -15.60
CA ALA A 39 -7.64 -13.70 -14.33
C ALA A 39 -8.17 -14.92 -13.57
N ILE A 40 -9.46 -15.26 -13.72
CA ILE A 40 -10.09 -16.44 -13.12
C ILE A 40 -9.69 -17.72 -13.86
N LEU A 41 -9.67 -17.68 -15.19
CA LEU A 41 -9.45 -18.86 -16.04
C LEU A 41 -7.96 -19.20 -16.23
N ASP A 42 -7.15 -18.17 -16.51
CA ASP A 42 -5.75 -18.31 -16.93
C ASP A 42 -4.77 -17.95 -15.81
N GLY A 43 -5.26 -17.37 -14.72
CA GLY A 43 -4.44 -16.83 -13.65
C GLY A 43 -3.92 -15.41 -13.92
N PRO A 44 -3.09 -14.87 -13.00
CA PRO A 44 -2.55 -13.51 -13.14
C PRO A 44 -1.55 -13.44 -14.29
N ARG A 45 -1.59 -12.34 -15.06
CA ARG A 45 -0.65 -12.03 -16.13
C ARG A 45 0.17 -10.77 -15.80
N ASN A 46 1.36 -10.63 -16.39
CA ASN A 46 2.25 -9.49 -16.18
C ASN A 46 2.68 -8.76 -17.47
N ASP A 47 1.94 -8.95 -18.54
CA ASP A 47 2.13 -8.32 -19.85
C ASP A 47 1.12 -7.18 -20.12
N TRP A 48 0.67 -6.52 -19.07
CA TRP A 48 -0.29 -5.43 -19.16
C TRP A 48 0.29 -4.21 -19.87
N SER A 49 -0.47 -3.63 -20.80
CA SER A 49 -0.20 -2.30 -21.35
C SER A 49 -0.90 -1.21 -20.52
N ARG A 50 -0.36 0.02 -20.54
CA ARG A 50 -1.00 1.16 -19.88
C ARG A 50 -2.44 1.42 -20.37
N PRO A 51 -2.75 1.36 -21.69
CA PRO A 51 -4.14 1.50 -22.16
C PRO A 51 -5.10 0.46 -21.58
N GLU A 52 -4.67 -0.79 -21.41
CA GLU A 52 -5.51 -1.82 -20.79
C GLU A 52 -5.79 -1.52 -19.31
N ILE A 53 -4.77 -1.06 -18.58
CA ILE A 53 -4.95 -0.65 -17.16
C ILE A 53 -5.84 0.58 -17.07
N GLN A 54 -5.65 1.57 -17.96
CA GLN A 54 -6.53 2.75 -18.03
C GLN A 54 -7.99 2.33 -18.28
N ALA A 55 -8.23 1.43 -19.21
CA ALA A 55 -9.57 0.94 -19.50
C ALA A 55 -10.24 0.25 -18.28
N VAL A 56 -9.45 -0.47 -17.47
CA VAL A 56 -9.95 -1.03 -16.20
C VAL A 56 -10.16 0.07 -15.17
N TYR A 57 -9.24 1.02 -15.04
CA TYR A 57 -9.32 2.14 -14.09
C TYR A 57 -10.57 3.00 -14.33
N ASP A 58 -10.93 3.26 -15.60
CA ASP A 58 -12.08 4.05 -16.02
C ASP A 58 -13.42 3.30 -15.90
N SER A 59 -13.40 2.04 -15.48
CA SER A 59 -14.61 1.23 -15.37
C SER A 59 -15.51 1.74 -14.25
N PRO A 60 -16.83 1.59 -14.36
CA PRO A 60 -17.76 1.94 -13.30
C PRO A 60 -17.41 1.27 -11.97
N LEU A 61 -17.52 2.01 -10.87
CA LEU A 61 -17.14 1.51 -9.54
C LEU A 61 -17.83 0.18 -9.18
N LEU A 62 -19.11 0.04 -9.52
CA LEU A 62 -19.85 -1.20 -9.21
C LEU A 62 -19.33 -2.40 -10.02
N ASP A 63 -18.91 -2.17 -11.25
CA ASP A 63 -18.30 -3.23 -12.09
C ASP A 63 -16.95 -3.64 -11.52
N LEU A 64 -16.13 -2.67 -11.09
CA LEU A 64 -14.84 -2.97 -10.44
C LEU A 64 -15.02 -3.77 -9.16
N LEU A 65 -15.99 -3.40 -8.31
CA LEU A 65 -16.30 -4.14 -7.07
C LEU A 65 -16.79 -5.56 -7.37
N PHE A 66 -17.68 -5.71 -8.34
CA PHE A 66 -18.21 -7.02 -8.73
C PHE A 66 -17.12 -7.93 -9.28
N HIS A 67 -16.35 -7.45 -10.26
CA HIS A 67 -15.29 -8.25 -10.88
C HIS A 67 -14.14 -8.53 -9.91
N GLY A 68 -13.74 -7.55 -9.10
CA GLY A 68 -12.73 -7.74 -8.05
C GLY A 68 -13.17 -8.81 -7.03
N ALA A 69 -14.44 -8.79 -6.61
CA ALA A 69 -15.00 -9.80 -5.72
C ALA A 69 -15.02 -11.20 -6.37
N GLN A 70 -15.34 -11.29 -7.66
CA GLN A 70 -15.31 -12.57 -8.38
C GLN A 70 -13.90 -13.14 -8.48
N VAL A 71 -12.90 -12.34 -8.88
CA VAL A 71 -11.49 -12.76 -8.92
C VAL A 71 -11.05 -13.23 -7.53
N HIS A 72 -11.32 -12.44 -6.49
CA HIS A 72 -10.97 -12.80 -5.12
C HIS A 72 -11.58 -14.13 -4.67
N ARG A 73 -12.85 -14.38 -4.97
CA ARG A 73 -13.55 -15.62 -4.58
C ARG A 73 -13.03 -16.86 -5.32
N ASN A 74 -12.58 -16.72 -6.56
CA ASN A 74 -12.15 -17.85 -7.37
C ASN A 74 -10.66 -18.14 -7.25
N VAL A 75 -9.83 -17.11 -6.95
CA VAL A 75 -8.36 -17.22 -6.95
C VAL A 75 -7.81 -17.32 -5.52
N HIS A 76 -8.50 -16.77 -4.51
CA HIS A 76 -8.02 -16.69 -3.14
C HIS A 76 -8.96 -17.39 -2.15
N LYS A 77 -8.45 -17.66 -0.96
CA LYS A 77 -9.24 -18.14 0.18
C LYS A 77 -10.09 -16.99 0.76
N PHE A 78 -11.15 -16.63 0.07
CA PHE A 78 -11.92 -15.39 0.28
C PHE A 78 -12.56 -15.22 1.67
N ARG A 79 -12.57 -16.27 2.52
CA ARG A 79 -13.08 -16.22 3.90
C ARG A 79 -11.98 -16.03 4.94
N GLU A 80 -10.72 -16.01 4.53
CA GLU A 80 -9.60 -15.78 5.42
C GLU A 80 -9.21 -14.30 5.39
N VAL A 81 -9.11 -13.69 6.58
CA VAL A 81 -8.64 -12.31 6.76
C VAL A 81 -7.42 -12.34 7.65
N GLN A 82 -6.30 -11.83 7.15
CA GLN A 82 -5.09 -11.71 7.95
C GLN A 82 -5.15 -10.47 8.83
N GLN A 83 -5.05 -10.67 10.14
CA GLN A 83 -4.91 -9.56 11.09
C GLN A 83 -3.43 -9.26 11.32
N CYS A 84 -3.07 -7.99 11.16
CA CYS A 84 -1.70 -7.51 11.31
C CYS A 84 -1.62 -6.40 12.35
N THR A 85 -0.61 -6.46 13.22
CA THR A 85 -0.24 -5.35 14.11
C THR A 85 1.06 -4.73 13.62
N LEU A 86 1.10 -3.41 13.44
CA LEU A 86 2.29 -2.65 13.08
C LEU A 86 2.86 -1.91 14.29
N LEU A 87 4.15 -2.10 14.55
CA LEU A 87 4.91 -1.35 15.55
C LEU A 87 6.01 -0.53 14.88
N SER A 88 6.07 0.77 15.20
CA SER A 88 7.24 1.59 14.88
C SER A 88 8.34 1.29 15.88
N ILE A 89 9.29 0.45 15.49
CA ILE A 89 10.41 0.05 16.35
C ILE A 89 11.53 1.09 16.41
N LYS A 90 11.54 2.03 15.47
CA LYS A 90 12.43 3.21 15.46
C LYS A 90 11.72 4.36 14.75
N THR A 91 11.45 5.44 15.50
CA THR A 91 10.67 6.60 15.05
C THR A 91 11.58 7.80 14.80
N GLY A 92 11.31 8.55 13.72
CA GLY A 92 11.98 9.81 13.37
C GLY A 92 13.43 9.68 12.93
N GLY A 93 14.00 10.76 12.41
CA GLY A 93 15.41 10.86 12.02
C GLY A 93 15.78 10.03 10.79
N CYS A 94 14.84 9.76 9.88
CA CYS A 94 15.12 9.20 8.57
C CYS A 94 15.82 10.25 7.70
N SER A 95 16.86 9.87 6.98
CA SER A 95 17.63 10.77 6.10
C SER A 95 16.99 10.99 4.72
N GLU A 96 15.87 10.32 4.41
CA GLU A 96 15.09 10.54 3.21
C GLU A 96 14.34 11.87 3.26
N ASP A 97 13.98 12.37 2.07
CA ASP A 97 13.21 13.60 1.88
C ASP A 97 11.78 13.36 1.37
N CYS A 98 11.19 12.19 1.63
CA CYS A 98 9.82 11.91 1.23
C CYS A 98 8.89 13.04 1.69
N SER A 99 8.31 13.80 0.75
CA SER A 99 7.63 15.08 1.00
C SER A 99 6.35 14.95 1.86
N TYR A 100 5.83 13.74 2.02
CA TYR A 100 4.67 13.43 2.87
C TYR A 100 5.04 12.93 4.27
N CYS A 101 6.34 12.60 4.50
CA CYS A 101 6.71 11.77 5.64
C CYS A 101 7.22 12.58 6.84
N PRO A 102 6.50 12.56 7.99
CA PRO A 102 6.94 13.27 9.19
C PRO A 102 8.18 12.64 9.87
N GLN A 103 8.58 11.46 9.45
CA GLN A 103 9.76 10.74 9.97
C GLN A 103 11.09 11.28 9.43
N SER A 104 11.03 12.10 8.36
CA SER A 104 12.21 12.71 7.76
C SER A 104 12.93 13.67 8.73
N SER A 105 14.24 13.59 8.80
CA SER A 105 15.08 14.55 9.53
C SER A 105 15.25 15.88 8.78
N ARG A 106 14.75 15.98 7.57
CA ARG A 106 14.84 17.17 6.72
C ARG A 106 13.71 18.17 6.97
N TYR A 107 12.66 17.75 7.69
CA TYR A 107 11.46 18.54 7.95
C TYR A 107 11.27 18.81 9.44
N ASN A 108 10.74 19.98 9.76
CA ASN A 108 10.46 20.37 11.14
C ASN A 108 9.02 20.00 11.53
N THR A 109 8.79 18.72 11.77
CA THR A 109 7.47 18.18 12.12
C THR A 109 7.26 18.07 13.64
N GLY A 110 8.24 18.49 14.45
CA GLY A 110 8.23 18.30 15.90
C GLY A 110 8.54 16.88 16.36
N LEU A 111 8.68 15.93 15.43
CA LEU A 111 8.97 14.53 15.76
C LEU A 111 10.45 14.36 16.08
N LYS A 112 10.75 13.94 17.32
CA LYS A 112 12.13 13.68 17.77
C LYS A 112 12.59 12.29 17.35
N ALA A 113 13.83 12.21 16.84
CA ALA A 113 14.44 10.93 16.51
C ALA A 113 14.65 10.06 17.77
N GLN A 114 14.14 8.85 17.74
CA GLN A 114 14.31 7.86 18.78
C GLN A 114 15.36 6.82 18.40
N LYS A 115 15.96 6.17 19.38
CA LYS A 115 16.79 4.99 19.17
C LYS A 115 15.91 3.78 18.81
N LEU A 116 16.53 2.73 18.28
CA LEU A 116 15.86 1.44 18.12
C LEU A 116 15.34 0.97 19.49
N MET A 117 14.08 0.52 19.53
CA MET A 117 13.47 -0.03 20.74
C MET A 117 14.26 -1.24 21.24
N ASN A 118 14.25 -1.43 22.56
CA ASN A 118 14.86 -2.63 23.14
C ASN A 118 14.04 -3.89 22.82
N LYS A 119 14.71 -5.03 22.90
CA LYS A 119 14.12 -6.34 22.57
C LYS A 119 12.87 -6.65 23.39
N ASP A 120 12.94 -6.45 24.69
CA ASP A 120 11.86 -6.83 25.60
C ASP A 120 10.56 -6.08 25.31
N ALA A 121 10.65 -4.77 25.05
CA ALA A 121 9.49 -3.96 24.67
C ALA A 121 8.86 -4.41 23.33
N ILE A 122 9.68 -4.80 22.36
CA ILE A 122 9.18 -5.30 21.07
C ILE A 122 8.51 -6.66 21.26
N LEU A 123 9.11 -7.58 22.02
CA LEU A 123 8.54 -8.89 22.27
C LEU A 123 7.25 -8.81 23.10
N GLU A 124 7.18 -7.92 24.09
CA GLU A 124 5.95 -7.67 24.85
C GLU A 124 4.83 -7.17 23.92
N ALA A 125 5.15 -6.23 23.01
CA ALA A 125 4.17 -5.76 22.01
C ALA A 125 3.71 -6.88 21.06
N ALA A 126 4.63 -7.76 20.65
CA ALA A 126 4.31 -8.92 19.81
C ALA A 126 3.41 -9.94 20.53
N ILE A 127 3.65 -10.20 21.83
CA ILE A 127 2.81 -11.05 22.64
C ILE A 127 1.38 -10.48 22.75
N LYS A 128 1.27 -9.18 23.07
CA LYS A 128 -0.05 -8.49 23.13
C LYS A 128 -0.79 -8.53 21.79
N ALA A 129 -0.06 -8.35 20.68
CA ALA A 129 -0.63 -8.45 19.35
C ALA A 129 -1.19 -9.86 19.07
N LYS A 130 -0.43 -10.90 19.42
CA LYS A 130 -0.86 -12.29 19.28
C LYS A 130 -2.10 -12.58 20.13
N GLU A 131 -2.12 -12.17 21.39
CA GLU A 131 -3.27 -12.31 22.30
C GLU A 131 -4.52 -11.60 21.76
N ALA A 132 -4.34 -10.46 21.07
CA ALA A 132 -5.41 -9.75 20.39
C ALA A 132 -5.84 -10.39 19.04
N GLY A 133 -5.26 -11.52 18.66
CA GLY A 133 -5.63 -12.28 17.46
C GLY A 133 -4.81 -11.95 16.20
N SER A 134 -3.76 -11.13 16.28
CA SER A 134 -2.90 -10.87 15.13
C SER A 134 -2.13 -12.13 14.72
N THR A 135 -2.17 -12.44 13.43
CA THR A 135 -1.43 -13.56 12.82
C THR A 135 -0.11 -13.10 12.19
N ARG A 136 0.04 -11.78 11.98
CA ARG A 136 1.27 -11.14 11.47
C ARG A 136 1.65 -9.96 12.35
N PHE A 137 2.94 -9.85 12.66
CA PHE A 137 3.51 -8.70 13.34
C PHE A 137 4.45 -7.94 12.40
N CYS A 138 4.19 -6.65 12.20
CA CYS A 138 4.93 -5.79 11.30
C CYS A 138 5.82 -4.83 12.09
N MET A 139 7.10 -4.75 11.74
CA MET A 139 8.08 -3.86 12.37
C MET A 139 8.54 -2.79 11.38
N GLY A 140 8.28 -1.52 11.70
CA GLY A 140 8.72 -0.37 10.90
C GLY A 140 9.86 0.39 11.56
N ALA A 141 10.93 0.67 10.82
CA ALA A 141 12.01 1.55 11.25
C ALA A 141 12.16 2.73 10.30
N ALA A 142 12.21 3.95 10.85
CA ALA A 142 12.44 5.18 10.08
C ALA A 142 13.91 5.25 9.63
N TRP A 143 14.25 4.42 8.65
CA TRP A 143 15.57 4.36 8.01
C TRP A 143 15.45 4.52 6.50
N ARG A 144 16.45 5.18 5.92
CA ARG A 144 16.66 5.17 4.48
C ARG A 144 17.13 3.80 4.01
N GLU A 145 18.05 3.21 4.76
CA GLU A 145 18.72 1.96 4.43
C GLU A 145 19.30 1.29 5.67
N THR A 146 19.60 0.03 5.56
CA THR A 146 20.24 -0.78 6.61
C THR A 146 21.76 -0.83 6.48
N ILE A 147 22.32 -0.39 5.36
CA ILE A 147 23.77 -0.33 5.12
C ILE A 147 24.46 0.50 6.19
N GLY A 148 25.58 0.02 6.72
CA GLY A 148 26.33 0.67 7.80
C GLY A 148 25.71 0.54 9.21
N ARG A 149 24.56 -0.14 9.34
CA ARG A 149 23.83 -0.33 10.62
C ARG A 149 23.95 -1.76 11.16
N LYS A 150 25.06 -2.41 10.98
CA LYS A 150 25.26 -3.86 11.28
C LYS A 150 24.75 -4.28 12.66
N THR A 151 25.04 -3.53 13.71
CA THR A 151 24.59 -3.86 15.07
C THR A 151 23.06 -3.85 15.18
N ASN A 152 22.40 -2.78 14.69
CA ASN A 152 20.94 -2.68 14.72
C ASN A 152 20.29 -3.74 13.83
N PHE A 153 20.88 -4.03 12.69
CA PHE A 153 20.38 -5.06 11.78
C PHE A 153 20.43 -6.46 12.42
N ASN A 154 21.52 -6.81 13.09
CA ASN A 154 21.61 -8.06 13.83
C ASN A 154 20.54 -8.16 14.94
N GLN A 155 20.25 -7.08 15.63
CA GLN A 155 19.15 -7.07 16.61
C GLN A 155 17.78 -7.35 15.95
N ILE A 156 17.54 -6.79 14.76
CA ILE A 156 16.31 -7.07 14.01
C ILE A 156 16.23 -8.55 13.61
N LEU A 157 17.31 -9.16 13.19
CA LEU A 157 17.33 -10.61 12.91
C LEU A 157 16.93 -11.43 14.13
N GLU A 158 17.36 -11.03 15.33
CA GLU A 158 16.94 -11.68 16.59
C GLU A 158 15.45 -11.46 16.85
N TYR A 159 14.92 -10.23 16.68
CA TYR A 159 13.49 -9.96 16.85
C TYR A 159 12.64 -10.79 15.91
N VAL A 160 13.05 -10.90 14.64
CA VAL A 160 12.36 -11.74 13.66
C VAL A 160 12.32 -13.20 14.13
N LYS A 161 13.43 -13.76 14.57
CA LYS A 161 13.49 -15.16 15.07
C LYS A 161 12.57 -15.41 16.25
N GLU A 162 12.61 -14.51 17.25
CA GLU A 162 11.79 -14.65 18.46
C GLU A 162 10.29 -14.58 18.15
N ILE A 163 9.87 -13.60 17.33
CA ILE A 163 8.47 -13.43 16.95
C ILE A 163 8.00 -14.59 16.07
N ARG A 164 8.85 -15.10 15.17
CA ARG A 164 8.57 -16.34 14.43
C ARG A 164 8.39 -17.54 15.37
N GLY A 165 9.21 -17.63 16.40
CA GLY A 165 9.09 -18.65 17.44
C GLY A 165 7.76 -18.62 18.20
N MET A 166 7.10 -17.45 18.24
CA MET A 166 5.74 -17.31 18.79
C MET A 166 4.64 -17.84 17.84
N GLY A 167 4.99 -18.26 16.62
CA GLY A 167 4.04 -18.78 15.62
C GLY A 167 3.37 -17.69 14.77
N MET A 168 3.82 -16.44 14.82
CA MET A 168 3.33 -15.37 13.97
C MET A 168 4.15 -15.24 12.68
N GLU A 169 3.55 -14.73 11.61
CA GLU A 169 4.28 -14.18 10.49
C GLU A 169 4.95 -12.86 10.87
N VAL A 170 6.06 -12.53 10.23
CA VAL A 170 6.78 -11.27 10.49
C VAL A 170 6.97 -10.51 9.20
N CYS A 171 6.62 -9.22 9.23
CA CYS A 171 6.90 -8.27 8.16
C CYS A 171 7.84 -7.17 8.66
N CYS A 172 8.73 -6.68 7.81
CA CYS A 172 9.61 -5.56 8.12
C CYS A 172 9.51 -4.45 7.07
N THR A 173 9.72 -3.20 7.53
CA THR A 173 9.93 -2.00 6.71
C THR A 173 11.19 -1.32 7.24
N LEU A 174 12.34 -1.53 6.60
CA LEU A 174 13.65 -1.08 7.10
C LEU A 174 14.37 -0.13 6.12
N GLY A 175 13.64 0.37 5.11
CA GLY A 175 14.23 1.11 4.00
C GLY A 175 14.81 0.20 2.92
N MET A 176 15.87 0.64 2.25
CA MET A 176 16.58 -0.17 1.26
C MET A 176 17.42 -1.26 1.93
N ILE A 177 17.44 -2.43 1.32
CA ILE A 177 18.28 -3.55 1.76
C ILE A 177 19.03 -4.16 0.57
N GLU A 178 20.22 -4.67 0.84
CA GLU A 178 21.02 -5.40 -0.13
C GLU A 178 20.60 -6.88 -0.19
N LYS A 179 21.03 -7.56 -1.24
CA LYS A 179 20.74 -8.98 -1.45
C LYS A 179 21.14 -9.85 -0.23
N GLN A 180 22.35 -9.67 0.29
CA GLN A 180 22.83 -10.41 1.45
C GLN A 180 21.93 -10.20 2.67
N GLN A 181 21.49 -8.94 2.90
CA GLN A 181 20.60 -8.62 4.02
C GLN A 181 19.21 -9.24 3.85
N ALA A 182 18.67 -9.29 2.63
CA ALA A 182 17.44 -10.00 2.34
C ALA A 182 17.56 -11.50 2.64
N GLU A 183 18.67 -12.12 2.25
CA GLU A 183 18.95 -13.54 2.55
C GLU A 183 19.07 -13.80 4.06
N GLU A 184 19.72 -12.89 4.81
CA GLU A 184 19.86 -12.99 6.27
C GLU A 184 18.50 -12.86 6.96
N LEU A 185 17.64 -11.93 6.51
CA LEU A 185 16.26 -11.78 6.98
C LEU A 185 15.44 -13.04 6.70
N LYS A 186 15.58 -13.63 5.51
CA LYS A 186 14.91 -14.91 5.20
C LYS A 186 15.36 -16.04 6.11
N LYS A 187 16.65 -16.17 6.34
CA LYS A 187 17.23 -17.17 7.28
C LYS A 187 16.73 -16.95 8.70
N ALA A 188 16.49 -15.70 9.11
CA ALA A 188 15.89 -15.37 10.40
C ALA A 188 14.40 -15.72 10.48
N GLY A 189 13.74 -15.99 9.34
CA GLY A 189 12.34 -16.38 9.27
C GLY A 189 11.39 -15.26 8.83
N LEU A 190 11.91 -14.16 8.26
CA LEU A 190 11.05 -13.09 7.73
C LEU A 190 10.13 -13.63 6.63
N THR A 191 8.83 -13.33 6.73
CA THR A 191 7.81 -13.80 5.77
C THR A 191 7.45 -12.76 4.74
N ALA A 192 7.47 -11.48 5.09
CA ALA A 192 7.15 -10.38 4.18
C ALA A 192 8.05 -9.16 4.40
N TYR A 193 8.25 -8.37 3.35
CA TYR A 193 8.98 -7.10 3.41
C TYR A 193 8.15 -6.01 2.74
N ASN A 194 7.92 -4.91 3.45
CA ASN A 194 7.23 -3.75 2.90
C ASN A 194 8.20 -2.73 2.34
N HIS A 195 8.02 -2.40 1.07
CA HIS A 195 8.78 -1.36 0.38
C HIS A 195 7.94 -0.75 -0.73
N ASN A 196 7.20 0.31 -0.41
CA ASN A 196 6.25 0.91 -1.33
C ASN A 196 6.94 1.64 -2.48
N LEU A 197 6.32 1.62 -3.66
CA LEU A 197 6.71 2.46 -4.80
C LEU A 197 6.22 3.90 -4.65
N ASP A 198 5.21 4.11 -3.82
CA ASP A 198 4.54 5.37 -3.45
C ASP A 198 3.70 5.97 -4.58
N THR A 199 4.22 6.12 -5.79
CA THR A 199 3.55 6.71 -6.96
C THR A 199 4.09 6.13 -8.26
N SER A 200 3.78 6.74 -9.43
CA SER A 200 4.38 6.37 -10.71
C SER A 200 5.88 6.69 -10.76
N ARG A 201 6.59 6.07 -11.71
CA ARG A 201 8.00 6.39 -12.01
C ARG A 201 8.15 7.86 -12.43
N GLU A 202 7.18 8.36 -13.19
CA GLU A 202 7.18 9.71 -13.76
C GLU A 202 7.00 10.77 -12.67
N TYR A 203 6.11 10.54 -11.73
CA TYR A 203 5.82 11.49 -10.66
C TYR A 203 6.75 11.38 -9.46
N TYR A 204 7.41 10.23 -9.29
CA TYR A 204 8.26 9.92 -8.13
C TYR A 204 9.31 11.01 -7.80
N PRO A 205 10.02 11.63 -8.77
CA PRO A 205 11.00 12.67 -8.47
C PRO A 205 10.41 13.94 -7.82
N ASN A 206 9.11 14.17 -7.96
CA ASN A 206 8.42 15.30 -7.32
C ASN A 206 8.21 15.06 -5.81
N ILE A 207 8.28 13.79 -5.38
CA ILE A 207 7.97 13.38 -4.02
C ILE A 207 9.23 13.01 -3.23
N ILE A 208 10.22 12.39 -3.88
CA ILE A 208 11.44 11.89 -3.25
C ILE A 208 12.61 12.13 -4.19
N THR A 209 13.66 12.81 -3.69
CA THR A 209 14.88 13.10 -4.48
C THR A 209 16.11 12.37 -3.93
N THR A 210 16.06 11.86 -2.71
CA THR A 210 17.20 11.23 -2.04
C THR A 210 17.49 9.80 -2.48
N ARG A 211 16.60 9.21 -3.28
CA ARG A 211 16.78 7.93 -3.96
C ARG A 211 15.96 7.88 -5.24
N SER A 212 16.37 7.05 -6.18
CA SER A 212 15.66 6.83 -7.43
C SER A 212 14.50 5.83 -7.28
N TYR A 213 13.62 5.81 -8.27
CA TYR A 213 12.59 4.78 -8.40
C TYR A 213 13.20 3.39 -8.62
N ASP A 214 14.32 3.33 -9.35
CA ASP A 214 15.03 2.07 -9.61
C ASP A 214 15.66 1.48 -8.33
N ASP A 215 16.13 2.29 -7.39
CA ASP A 215 16.60 1.82 -6.09
C ASP A 215 15.48 1.09 -5.32
N ARG A 216 14.22 1.55 -5.46
CA ARG A 216 13.07 0.85 -4.89
C ARG A 216 12.82 -0.50 -5.56
N LEU A 217 12.81 -0.52 -6.89
CA LEU A 217 12.64 -1.76 -7.65
C LEU A 217 13.75 -2.76 -7.36
N GLN A 218 14.99 -2.30 -7.23
CA GLN A 218 16.12 -3.14 -6.87
C GLN A 218 15.94 -3.78 -5.48
N THR A 219 15.47 -3.01 -4.50
CA THR A 219 15.16 -3.55 -3.18
C THR A 219 14.07 -4.63 -3.26
N LEU A 220 13.00 -4.40 -4.03
CA LEU A 220 11.95 -5.41 -4.25
C LEU A 220 12.51 -6.67 -4.92
N GLN A 221 13.42 -6.51 -5.87
CA GLN A 221 14.11 -7.65 -6.52
C GLN A 221 14.92 -8.46 -5.50
N HIS A 222 15.75 -7.82 -4.66
CA HIS A 222 16.52 -8.51 -3.62
C HIS A 222 15.61 -9.30 -2.66
N VAL A 223 14.50 -8.70 -2.25
CA VAL A 223 13.50 -9.34 -1.39
C VAL A 223 12.89 -10.57 -2.07
N ARG A 224 12.51 -10.45 -3.34
CA ARG A 224 11.93 -11.53 -4.13
C ARG A 224 12.92 -12.68 -4.34
N GLU A 225 14.16 -12.39 -4.71
CA GLU A 225 15.21 -13.38 -4.91
C GLU A 225 15.52 -14.15 -3.62
N ALA A 226 15.41 -13.52 -2.46
CA ALA A 226 15.55 -14.18 -1.17
C ALA A 226 14.34 -15.06 -0.80
N GLY A 227 13.28 -15.09 -1.60
CA GLY A 227 12.05 -15.85 -1.33
C GLY A 227 11.21 -15.27 -0.18
N ILE A 228 11.23 -13.96 -0.01
CA ILE A 228 10.38 -13.21 0.93
C ILE A 228 9.22 -12.60 0.14
N SER A 229 8.00 -12.65 0.70
CA SER A 229 6.83 -12.03 0.10
C SER A 229 6.97 -10.51 0.07
N ILE A 230 6.50 -9.89 -1.01
CA ILE A 230 6.56 -8.45 -1.21
C ILE A 230 5.24 -7.81 -0.79
N CYS A 231 5.35 -6.72 -0.01
CA CYS A 231 4.27 -5.78 0.23
C CYS A 231 4.70 -4.43 -0.39
N SER A 232 4.07 -4.04 -1.50
CA SER A 232 4.43 -2.81 -2.22
C SER A 232 3.22 -2.19 -2.88
N GLY A 233 3.00 -0.92 -2.62
CA GLY A 233 1.86 -0.16 -3.13
C GLY A 233 2.17 1.33 -3.21
N GLY A 234 1.16 2.18 -2.99
CA GLY A 234 1.31 3.62 -3.15
C GLY A 234 0.42 4.47 -2.27
N ILE A 235 0.52 5.77 -2.49
CA ILE A 235 -0.23 6.80 -1.78
C ILE A 235 -0.95 7.64 -2.82
N ILE A 236 -2.26 7.83 -2.66
CA ILE A 236 -3.06 8.76 -3.47
C ILE A 236 -3.20 10.10 -2.77
N GLY A 237 -3.30 11.17 -3.55
CA GLY A 237 -3.42 12.55 -3.04
C GLY A 237 -2.08 13.24 -2.78
N LEU A 238 -0.97 12.74 -3.35
CA LEU A 238 0.34 13.39 -3.31
C LEU A 238 0.43 14.61 -4.25
N GLY A 239 -0.60 14.88 -5.05
CA GLY A 239 -0.63 15.86 -6.14
C GLY A 239 -0.43 15.22 -7.51
N GLU A 240 -0.43 13.91 -7.58
CA GLU A 240 -0.33 13.11 -8.80
C GLU A 240 -1.59 13.24 -9.67
N ALA A 241 -1.44 13.05 -10.98
CA ALA A 241 -2.54 12.93 -11.92
C ALA A 241 -3.08 11.48 -12.01
N GLU A 242 -4.17 11.27 -12.73
CA GLU A 242 -4.74 9.92 -12.94
C GLU A 242 -3.78 9.02 -13.73
N GLU A 243 -3.07 9.57 -14.69
CA GLU A 243 -2.03 8.88 -15.47
C GLU A 243 -0.91 8.34 -14.58
N ASP A 244 -0.61 9.03 -13.47
CA ASP A 244 0.37 8.57 -12.49
C ASP A 244 -0.16 7.39 -11.69
N ARG A 245 -1.45 7.39 -11.31
CA ARG A 245 -2.08 6.24 -10.66
C ARG A 245 -2.07 5.02 -11.57
N VAL A 246 -2.40 5.20 -12.84
CA VAL A 246 -2.28 4.16 -13.88
C VAL A 246 -0.83 3.71 -14.04
N GLY A 247 0.13 4.63 -14.03
CA GLY A 247 1.56 4.33 -14.08
C GLY A 247 2.05 3.47 -12.90
N LEU A 248 1.58 3.76 -11.67
CA LEU A 248 1.86 2.93 -10.50
C LEU A 248 1.27 1.52 -10.66
N LEU A 249 -0.02 1.43 -11.03
CA LEU A 249 -0.69 0.15 -11.26
C LEU A 249 0.01 -0.65 -12.36
N HIS A 250 0.40 0.00 -13.44
CA HIS A 250 1.16 -0.63 -14.53
C HIS A 250 2.47 -1.22 -14.02
N THR A 251 3.25 -0.46 -13.25
CA THR A 251 4.51 -0.99 -12.69
C THR A 251 4.27 -2.22 -11.82
N LEU A 252 3.28 -2.17 -10.91
CA LEU A 252 2.96 -3.30 -10.03
C LEU A 252 2.46 -4.52 -10.79
N ALA A 253 1.62 -4.31 -11.81
CA ALA A 253 1.02 -5.37 -12.61
C ALA A 253 1.99 -6.00 -13.64
N THR A 254 3.10 -5.32 -13.96
CA THR A 254 4.11 -5.81 -14.92
C THR A 254 5.38 -6.34 -14.24
N LEU A 255 5.44 -6.36 -12.89
CA LEU A 255 6.51 -7.05 -12.20
C LEU A 255 6.53 -8.54 -12.60
N PRO A 256 7.71 -9.17 -12.74
CA PRO A 256 7.82 -10.59 -13.10
C PRO A 256 6.98 -11.53 -12.21
N THR A 257 6.85 -11.17 -10.94
CA THR A 257 5.92 -11.78 -9.98
C THR A 257 5.24 -10.67 -9.21
N HIS A 258 3.90 -10.67 -9.20
CA HIS A 258 3.14 -9.63 -8.49
C HIS A 258 3.45 -9.62 -6.99
N PRO A 259 3.36 -8.46 -6.32
CA PRO A 259 3.39 -8.40 -4.87
C PRO A 259 2.23 -9.20 -4.25
N GLU A 260 2.49 -9.87 -3.15
CA GLU A 260 1.46 -10.58 -2.39
C GLU A 260 0.52 -9.63 -1.65
N SER A 261 0.94 -8.39 -1.44
CA SER A 261 0.14 -7.34 -0.81
C SER A 261 0.41 -6.00 -1.48
N VAL A 262 -0.67 -5.29 -1.83
CA VAL A 262 -0.61 -3.97 -2.47
C VAL A 262 -1.41 -2.96 -1.64
N PRO A 263 -0.78 -2.32 -0.63
CA PRO A 263 -1.44 -1.27 0.14
C PRO A 263 -1.58 0.00 -0.69
N ILE A 264 -2.79 0.55 -0.74
CA ILE A 264 -3.06 1.88 -1.30
C ILE A 264 -3.59 2.74 -0.15
N ASN A 265 -2.85 3.81 0.16
CA ASN A 265 -3.17 4.72 1.25
C ASN A 265 -3.60 6.08 0.68
N ALA A 266 -4.51 6.77 1.36
CA ALA A 266 -4.75 8.19 1.13
C ALA A 266 -3.74 9.01 1.94
N LEU A 267 -3.25 10.10 1.35
CA LEU A 267 -2.36 11.03 2.05
C LEU A 267 -3.02 11.55 3.32
N VAL A 268 -2.29 11.53 4.41
CA VAL A 268 -2.59 12.30 5.61
C VAL A 268 -1.59 13.45 5.67
N ALA A 269 -2.06 14.65 5.36
CA ALA A 269 -1.23 15.85 5.40
C ALA A 269 -0.76 16.12 6.83
N VAL A 270 0.56 16.19 7.04
CA VAL A 270 1.16 16.39 8.36
C VAL A 270 1.88 17.74 8.39
N LYS A 271 1.56 18.54 9.39
CA LYS A 271 2.17 19.86 9.61
C LYS A 271 3.70 19.76 9.66
N GLY A 272 4.36 20.68 8.99
CA GLY A 272 5.83 20.75 8.88
C GLY A 272 6.42 19.88 7.78
N THR A 273 5.61 19.12 7.01
CA THR A 273 6.03 18.44 5.79
C THR A 273 5.74 19.32 4.56
N PRO A 274 6.43 19.14 3.42
CA PRO A 274 6.13 19.86 2.19
C PRO A 274 4.69 19.73 1.70
N LEU A 275 4.00 18.66 2.05
CA LEU A 275 2.60 18.38 1.67
C LEU A 275 1.60 18.69 2.80
N GLU A 276 1.95 19.56 3.76
CA GLU A 276 1.07 19.88 4.89
C GLU A 276 -0.29 20.48 4.51
N ASP A 277 -0.36 21.18 3.38
CA ASP A 277 -1.57 21.82 2.87
C ASP A 277 -2.23 21.05 1.71
N GLN A 278 -1.67 19.90 1.34
CA GLN A 278 -2.18 19.10 0.23
C GLN A 278 -3.55 18.50 0.57
N LYS A 279 -4.49 18.69 -0.34
CA LYS A 279 -5.85 18.11 -0.25
C LYS A 279 -5.92 16.81 -1.07
N VAL A 280 -6.55 15.80 -0.52
CA VAL A 280 -6.83 14.51 -1.17
C VAL A 280 -8.19 14.54 -1.83
#